data_7fc0e5976eb5607716d6559cf8ae19b9
#
_entry.id   7fc0e5976eb5607716d6559cf8ae19b9
#
_cell.length_a   1.000
_cell.length_b   1.000
_cell.length_c   1.000
_cell.angle_alpha   90.00
_cell.angle_beta   90.00
_cell.angle_gamma   90.00
#
_symmetry.space_group_name_H-M   'P 1'
#
loop_
_entity.id
_entity.type
_entity.pdbx_description
1 polymer ?
#
loop_
_entity_poly.entity_id
_entity_poly.type
_entity_poly.pdbx_seq_one_letter_code
_entity_poly.pdbx_strand_id
1 'polypeptide(L)'
;MHTIHDLLTLFLITQSRATNIPLLLLFSIQFYLLDDLDLNLIEISTTSLLLQYTSFFAFGGSNAISSVDLSSAYNGVSGYNVVAVGILTFASNWTGPIFWTSATTMMLLRLKRTGAANVKEGNLLVRHLALLTVFVTSSLVFVMAACTILRTHLFIWTVFSPKYLYSMAWSLGQHLGVNVGLGSLLYWLGTMYQ
;
A
#
# COMPACT_ATOMS: atom_id res chain seq x y z
N MET A 1 10.46 14.78 7.04
CA MET A 1 9.67 13.61 6.58
C MET A 1 8.79 12.99 7.68
N HIS A 2 9.26 12.86 8.92
CA HIS A 2 8.39 12.38 10.01
C HIS A 2 7.06 13.14 10.07
N THR A 3 7.08 14.47 10.06
CA THR A 3 5.87 15.30 10.07
C THR A 3 4.88 14.95 8.93
N ILE A 4 5.37 14.64 7.72
CA ILE A 4 4.49 14.28 6.58
C ILE A 4 3.88 12.90 6.82
N HIS A 5 4.66 11.94 7.32
CA HIS A 5 4.17 10.61 7.69
C HIS A 5 3.12 10.70 8.81
N ASP A 6 3.38 11.53 9.82
CA ASP A 6 2.45 11.75 10.94
C ASP A 6 1.15 12.39 10.48
N LEU A 7 1.22 13.40 9.59
CA LEU A 7 0.03 14.03 9.00
C LEU A 7 -0.76 13.04 8.13
N LEU A 8 -0.08 12.21 7.33
CA LEU A 8 -0.72 11.17 6.56
C LEU A 8 -1.40 10.14 7.48
N THR A 9 -0.71 9.72 8.54
CA THR A 9 -1.27 8.79 9.53
C THR A 9 -2.49 9.39 10.23
N LEU A 10 -2.44 10.67 10.60
CA LEU A 10 -3.59 11.40 11.17
C LEU A 10 -4.76 11.42 10.18
N PHE A 11 -4.51 11.73 8.91
CA PHE A 11 -5.53 11.66 7.87
C PHE A 11 -6.15 10.25 7.76
N LEU A 12 -5.32 9.20 7.75
CA LEU A 12 -5.78 7.82 7.70
C LEU A 12 -6.63 7.43 8.93
N ILE A 13 -6.29 7.94 10.11
CA ILE A 13 -7.10 7.77 11.33
C ILE A 13 -8.50 8.37 11.13
N THR A 14 -8.60 9.57 10.56
CA THR A 14 -9.90 10.23 10.32
C THR A 14 -10.77 9.50 9.29
N GLN A 15 -10.15 8.76 8.38
CA GLN A 15 -10.84 7.96 7.35
C GLN A 15 -11.14 6.52 7.81
N SER A 16 -10.56 6.08 8.92
CA SER A 16 -10.73 4.73 9.45
C SER A 16 -11.89 4.65 10.45
N ARG A 17 -12.46 3.44 10.60
CA ARG A 17 -13.38 3.17 11.71
C ARG A 17 -12.67 3.29 13.05
N ALA A 18 -13.38 3.72 14.09
CA ALA A 18 -12.82 3.83 15.44
C ALA A 18 -12.22 2.49 15.94
N THR A 19 -12.80 1.37 15.54
CA THR A 19 -12.29 0.02 15.85
C THR A 19 -10.92 -0.29 15.25
N ASN A 20 -10.51 0.44 14.21
CA ASN A 20 -9.24 0.23 13.50
C ASN A 20 -8.10 1.13 14.04
N ILE A 21 -8.41 2.11 14.91
CA ILE A 21 -7.40 2.98 15.51
C ILE A 21 -6.32 2.20 16.28
N PRO A 22 -6.65 1.18 17.10
CA PRO A 22 -5.63 0.38 17.77
C PRO A 22 -4.67 -0.33 16.82
N LEU A 23 -5.14 -0.73 15.63
CA LEU A 23 -4.29 -1.35 14.60
C LEU A 23 -3.27 -0.34 14.04
N LEU A 24 -3.69 0.90 13.78
CA LEU A 24 -2.76 1.95 13.33
C LEU A 24 -1.72 2.30 14.39
N LEU A 25 -2.09 2.31 15.66
CA LEU A 25 -1.14 2.45 16.76
C LEU A 25 -0.13 1.29 16.80
N LEU A 26 -0.62 0.06 16.63
CA LEU A 26 0.24 -1.12 16.55
C LEU A 26 1.21 -1.03 15.36
N PHE A 27 0.73 -0.60 14.19
CA PHE A 27 1.59 -0.39 13.01
C PHE A 27 2.61 0.71 13.22
N SER A 28 2.27 1.79 13.94
CA SER A 28 3.22 2.84 14.29
C SER A 28 4.33 2.32 15.21
N ILE A 29 3.98 1.50 16.20
CA ILE A 29 4.97 0.83 17.07
C ILE A 29 5.84 -0.12 16.24
N GLN A 30 5.22 -0.92 15.38
CA GLN A 30 5.94 -1.85 14.51
C GLN A 30 6.89 -1.12 13.55
N PHE A 31 6.44 -0.01 12.96
CA PHE A 31 7.29 0.84 12.13
C PHE A 31 8.49 1.39 12.91
N TYR A 32 8.27 1.89 14.12
CA TYR A 32 9.35 2.40 14.98
C TYR A 32 10.40 1.31 15.27
N LEU A 33 9.96 0.09 15.58
CA LEU A 33 10.88 -1.04 15.80
C LEU A 33 11.62 -1.45 14.52
N LEU A 34 10.96 -1.44 13.37
CA LEU A 34 11.59 -1.76 12.09
C LEU A 34 12.57 -0.67 11.62
N ASP A 35 12.24 0.60 11.90
CA ASP A 35 13.12 1.72 11.54
C ASP A 35 14.42 1.70 12.35
N ASP A 36 14.44 1.12 13.54
CA ASP A 36 15.65 0.95 14.35
C ASP A 36 16.57 -0.18 13.87
N LEU A 37 16.06 -1.08 13.02
CA LEU A 37 16.84 -2.15 12.42
C LEU A 37 17.63 -1.65 11.21
N ASP A 38 18.88 -2.12 11.07
CA ASP A 38 19.73 -1.83 9.90
C ASP A 38 19.38 -2.77 8.72
N LEU A 39 18.17 -2.58 8.17
CA LEU A 39 17.67 -3.40 7.08
C LEU A 39 18.27 -2.99 5.73
N ASN A 40 18.61 -3.98 4.92
CA ASN A 40 19.04 -3.73 3.54
C ASN A 40 17.84 -3.51 2.58
N LEU A 41 18.10 -3.10 1.34
CA LEU A 41 17.04 -2.78 0.36
C LEU A 41 16.08 -3.94 0.09
N ILE A 42 16.59 -5.17 0.01
CA ILE A 42 15.77 -6.35 -0.28
C ILE A 42 14.87 -6.66 0.92
N GLU A 43 15.42 -6.57 2.13
CA GLU A 43 14.67 -6.75 3.37
C GLU A 43 13.58 -5.70 3.54
N ILE A 44 13.88 -4.42 3.29
CA ILE A 44 12.87 -3.35 3.29
C ILE A 44 11.77 -3.64 2.26
N SER A 45 12.13 -4.04 1.05
CA SER A 45 11.16 -4.27 -0.02
C SER A 45 10.26 -5.48 0.25
N THR A 46 10.82 -6.57 0.74
CA THR A 46 10.06 -7.78 1.08
C THR A 46 9.17 -7.56 2.30
N THR A 47 9.69 -6.91 3.34
CA THR A 47 8.92 -6.54 4.53
C THR A 47 7.78 -5.59 4.18
N SER A 48 8.04 -4.57 3.36
CA SER A 48 7.01 -3.67 2.85
C SER A 48 5.89 -4.40 2.14
N LEU A 49 6.24 -5.31 1.23
CA LEU A 49 5.27 -6.12 0.51
C LEU A 49 4.38 -6.93 1.47
N LEU A 50 5.01 -7.67 2.40
CA LEU A 50 4.28 -8.49 3.37
C LEU A 50 3.37 -7.64 4.26
N LEU A 51 3.85 -6.50 4.75
CA LEU A 51 3.10 -5.62 5.63
C LEU A 51 1.95 -4.91 4.91
N GLN A 52 2.11 -4.54 3.64
CA GLN A 52 1.01 -4.01 2.83
C GLN A 52 -0.13 -5.03 2.69
N TYR A 53 0.19 -6.29 2.37
CA TYR A 53 -0.81 -7.34 2.22
C TYR A 53 -1.45 -7.73 3.57
N THR A 54 -0.64 -7.97 4.60
CA THR A 54 -1.17 -8.36 5.92
C THR A 54 -2.00 -7.27 6.55
N SER A 55 -1.61 -6.00 6.42
CA SER A 55 -2.39 -4.88 6.94
C SER A 55 -3.73 -4.72 6.22
N PHE A 56 -3.80 -4.95 4.90
CA PHE A 56 -5.06 -4.94 4.17
C PHE A 56 -6.07 -5.94 4.76
N PHE A 57 -5.63 -7.17 5.01
CA PHE A 57 -6.48 -8.19 5.64
C PHE A 57 -6.78 -7.89 7.11
N ALA A 58 -5.84 -7.31 7.86
CA ALA A 58 -6.05 -6.93 9.26
C ALA A 58 -7.14 -5.86 9.42
N PHE A 59 -7.31 -4.97 8.43
CA PHE A 59 -8.40 -4.00 8.39
C PHE A 59 -9.75 -4.59 7.93
N GLY A 60 -9.83 -5.91 7.77
CA GLY A 60 -11.04 -6.59 7.32
C GLY A 60 -11.22 -6.61 5.80
N GLY A 61 -10.21 -6.20 5.04
CA GLY A 61 -10.19 -6.35 3.60
C GLY A 61 -10.30 -7.83 3.20
N SER A 62 -10.99 -8.10 2.11
CA SER A 62 -11.07 -9.43 1.52
C SER A 62 -11.13 -9.32 0.00
N ASN A 63 -11.05 -10.45 -0.69
CA ASN A 63 -11.20 -10.49 -2.14
C ASN A 63 -12.68 -10.38 -2.60
N ALA A 64 -13.61 -10.10 -1.70
CA ALA A 64 -15.02 -9.93 -2.02
C ALA A 64 -15.39 -8.44 -2.11
N ILE A 65 -16.12 -8.04 -3.15
CA ILE A 65 -16.61 -6.67 -3.31
C ILE A 65 -17.47 -6.23 -2.11
N SER A 66 -18.18 -7.18 -1.48
CA SER A 66 -18.99 -6.93 -0.29
C SER A 66 -18.19 -6.49 0.94
N SER A 67 -16.87 -6.67 0.95
CA SER A 67 -15.99 -6.20 2.04
C SER A 67 -15.60 -4.74 1.94
N VAL A 68 -15.93 -4.05 0.83
CA VAL A 68 -15.64 -2.62 0.66
C VAL A 68 -16.49 -1.81 1.62
N ASP A 69 -15.81 -1.06 2.48
CA ASP A 69 -16.45 -0.16 3.43
C ASP A 69 -16.76 1.19 2.82
N LEU A 70 -18.02 1.57 2.82
CA LEU A 70 -18.51 2.86 2.34
C LEU A 70 -18.81 3.85 3.48
N SER A 71 -18.63 3.46 4.73
CA SER A 71 -19.02 4.29 5.89
C SER A 71 -18.26 5.61 5.96
N SER A 72 -17.01 5.63 5.50
CA SER A 72 -16.14 6.81 5.51
C SER A 72 -16.12 7.59 4.17
N ALA A 73 -16.91 7.17 3.18
CA ALA A 73 -16.88 7.72 1.82
C ALA A 73 -17.22 9.22 1.73
N TYR A 74 -17.94 9.73 2.73
CA TYR A 74 -18.37 11.14 2.79
C TYR A 74 -17.68 11.95 3.89
N ASN A 75 -16.70 11.39 4.59
CA ASN A 75 -16.00 12.09 5.65
C ASN A 75 -15.22 13.29 5.09
N GLY A 76 -15.68 14.52 5.44
CA GLY A 76 -15.05 15.76 5.00
C GLY A 76 -15.53 16.30 3.64
N VAL A 77 -16.56 15.72 3.04
CA VAL A 77 -17.15 16.19 1.77
C VAL A 77 -18.57 16.70 2.00
N SER A 78 -18.81 17.97 1.69
CA SER A 78 -20.11 18.64 1.87
C SER A 78 -21.00 18.55 0.62
N GLY A 79 -21.05 17.42 -0.05
CA GLY A 79 -21.88 17.22 -1.23
C GLY A 79 -21.43 16.03 -2.07
N TYR A 80 -22.23 15.69 -3.09
CA TYR A 80 -21.90 14.57 -3.97
C TYR A 80 -20.81 14.97 -4.96
N ASN A 81 -19.59 14.47 -4.73
CA ASN A 81 -18.47 14.58 -5.65
C ASN A 81 -17.89 13.18 -5.88
N VAL A 82 -18.14 12.62 -7.08
CA VAL A 82 -17.75 11.25 -7.44
C VAL A 82 -16.26 10.99 -7.23
N VAL A 83 -15.41 11.94 -7.61
CA VAL A 83 -13.95 11.80 -7.51
C VAL A 83 -13.51 11.80 -6.05
N ALA A 84 -13.99 12.75 -5.25
CA ALA A 84 -13.66 12.83 -3.83
C ALA A 84 -14.14 11.59 -3.08
N VAL A 85 -15.39 11.18 -3.30
CA VAL A 85 -15.96 9.95 -2.70
C VAL A 85 -15.16 8.72 -3.11
N GLY A 86 -14.77 8.61 -4.39
CA GLY A 86 -13.93 7.50 -4.86
C GLY A 86 -12.56 7.45 -4.18
N ILE A 87 -11.87 8.58 -4.06
CA ILE A 87 -10.56 8.68 -3.39
C ILE A 87 -10.69 8.33 -1.90
N LEU A 88 -11.70 8.87 -1.21
CA LEU A 88 -11.92 8.61 0.22
C LEU A 88 -12.28 7.16 0.48
N THR A 89 -13.14 6.57 -0.36
CA THR A 89 -13.48 5.14 -0.29
C THR A 89 -12.24 4.28 -0.50
N PHE A 90 -11.39 4.63 -1.47
CA PHE A 90 -10.13 3.92 -1.67
C PHE A 90 -9.23 4.09 -0.44
N ALA A 91 -9.00 5.30 0.05
CA ALA A 91 -8.13 5.57 1.19
C ALA A 91 -8.60 4.83 2.46
N SER A 92 -9.90 4.78 2.74
CA SER A 92 -10.45 4.09 3.91
C SER A 92 -10.27 2.57 3.84
N ASN A 93 -10.41 1.98 2.66
CA ASN A 93 -10.26 0.53 2.47
C ASN A 93 -8.79 0.08 2.32
N TRP A 94 -7.90 0.98 1.88
CA TRP A 94 -6.46 0.73 1.72
C TRP A 94 -5.59 1.45 2.77
N THR A 95 -6.16 1.81 3.90
CA THR A 95 -5.48 2.53 5.00
C THR A 95 -4.16 1.87 5.40
N GLY A 96 -4.15 0.56 5.67
CA GLY A 96 -2.94 -0.18 6.04
C GLY A 96 -1.85 -0.14 4.96
N PRO A 97 -2.14 -0.54 3.72
CA PRO A 97 -1.19 -0.45 2.61
C PRO A 97 -0.64 0.97 2.37
N ILE A 98 -1.47 2.01 2.45
CA ILE A 98 -1.04 3.41 2.31
C ILE A 98 -0.09 3.81 3.44
N PHE A 99 -0.41 3.45 4.69
CA PHE A 99 0.46 3.66 5.84
C PHE A 99 1.83 3.04 5.60
N TRP A 100 1.88 1.75 5.20
CA TRP A 100 3.12 1.03 4.98
C TRP A 100 3.93 1.55 3.78
N THR A 101 3.29 2.09 2.74
CA THR A 101 4.01 2.77 1.65
C THR A 101 4.75 4.00 2.16
N SER A 102 4.11 4.81 2.99
CA SER A 102 4.75 5.98 3.61
C SER A 102 5.88 5.59 4.56
N ALA A 103 5.65 4.61 5.44
CA ALA A 103 6.65 4.07 6.35
C ALA A 103 7.88 3.52 5.61
N THR A 104 7.65 2.73 4.55
CA THR A 104 8.72 2.18 3.70
C THR A 104 9.53 3.29 3.04
N THR A 105 8.88 4.35 2.57
CA THR A 105 9.58 5.50 1.97
C THR A 105 10.53 6.15 2.99
N MET A 106 10.13 6.23 4.26
CA MET A 106 11.00 6.73 5.33
C MET A 106 12.21 5.82 5.56
N MET A 107 12.00 4.51 5.60
CA MET A 107 13.09 3.52 5.74
C MET A 107 14.07 3.59 4.55
N LEU A 108 13.58 3.78 3.32
CA LEU A 108 14.42 3.99 2.13
C LEU A 108 15.25 5.28 2.21
N LEU A 109 14.65 6.37 2.71
CA LEU A 109 15.36 7.63 2.92
C LEU A 109 16.42 7.51 4.02
N ARG A 110 16.14 6.76 5.09
CA ARG A 110 17.14 6.44 6.12
C ARG A 110 18.28 5.62 5.53
N LEU A 111 17.99 4.55 4.77
CA LEU A 111 19.00 3.73 4.11
C LEU A 111 19.89 4.56 3.17
N LYS A 112 19.29 5.53 2.44
CA LYS A 112 20.04 6.48 1.62
C LYS A 112 20.99 7.34 2.48
N ARG A 113 20.51 7.85 3.60
CA ARG A 113 21.26 8.73 4.50
C ARG A 113 22.44 8.03 5.18
N THR A 114 22.27 6.78 5.60
CA THR A 114 23.33 6.02 6.28
C THR A 114 24.44 5.57 5.35
N GLY A 115 24.28 5.73 4.03
CA GLY A 115 25.30 5.33 3.04
C GLY A 115 25.54 3.82 2.99
N ALA A 116 24.76 3.03 3.69
CA ALA A 116 24.88 1.57 3.74
C ALA A 116 24.55 0.90 2.38
N ALA A 117 23.89 1.62 1.50
CA ALA A 117 23.70 1.21 0.13
C ALA A 117 24.88 1.74 -0.71
N ASN A 118 25.81 0.89 -1.11
CA ASN A 118 26.84 1.14 -2.15
C ASN A 118 26.20 1.39 -3.55
N VAL A 119 25.06 2.07 -3.59
CA VAL A 119 24.23 2.25 -4.77
C VAL A 119 24.24 3.71 -5.14
N LYS A 120 24.60 4.03 -6.39
CA LYS A 120 24.46 5.37 -6.99
C LYS A 120 23.07 5.91 -6.64
N GLU A 121 23.01 7.11 -6.13
CA GLU A 121 21.86 7.77 -5.47
C GLU A 121 20.50 7.68 -6.18
N GLY A 122 20.47 7.52 -7.52
CA GLY A 122 19.22 7.46 -8.29
C GLY A 122 18.52 6.10 -8.34
N ASN A 123 19.15 5.02 -7.85
CA ASN A 123 18.66 3.66 -8.11
C ASN A 123 17.90 2.98 -6.96
N LEU A 124 17.87 3.55 -5.74
CA LEU A 124 17.30 2.88 -4.57
C LEU A 124 15.79 2.72 -4.69
N LEU A 125 15.09 3.83 -4.95
CA LEU A 125 13.64 3.84 -5.15
C LEU A 125 13.25 2.98 -6.36
N VAL A 126 13.98 3.13 -7.49
CA VAL A 126 13.69 2.36 -8.72
C VAL A 126 13.84 0.85 -8.48
N ARG A 127 14.87 0.42 -7.75
CA ARG A 127 15.05 -1.00 -7.41
C ARG A 127 13.95 -1.50 -6.48
N HIS A 128 13.57 -0.72 -5.48
CA HIS A 128 12.44 -1.06 -4.61
C HIS A 128 11.15 -1.22 -5.44
N LEU A 129 10.80 -0.23 -6.26
CA LEU A 129 9.61 -0.28 -7.10
C LEU A 129 9.67 -1.43 -8.12
N ALA A 130 10.84 -1.72 -8.69
CA ALA A 130 11.01 -2.85 -9.61
C ALA A 130 10.71 -4.20 -8.92
N LEU A 131 11.17 -4.41 -7.69
CA LEU A 131 10.86 -5.61 -6.91
C LEU A 131 9.35 -5.74 -6.65
N LEU A 132 8.69 -4.65 -6.25
CA LEU A 132 7.24 -4.65 -6.06
C LEU A 132 6.51 -4.91 -7.38
N THR A 133 6.95 -4.29 -8.49
CA THR A 133 6.35 -4.48 -9.82
C THR A 133 6.44 -5.94 -10.26
N VAL A 134 7.61 -6.57 -10.14
CA VAL A 134 7.80 -7.98 -10.49
C VAL A 134 6.84 -8.87 -9.71
N PHE A 135 6.68 -8.62 -8.40
CA PHE A 135 5.77 -9.41 -7.58
C PHE A 135 4.31 -9.21 -7.99
N VAL A 136 3.86 -7.95 -8.13
CA VAL A 136 2.47 -7.61 -8.47
C VAL A 136 2.10 -8.14 -9.88
N THR A 137 2.98 -7.96 -10.86
CA THR A 137 2.76 -8.45 -12.23
C THR A 137 2.77 -9.97 -12.30
N SER A 138 3.67 -10.65 -11.60
CA SER A 138 3.70 -12.11 -11.53
C SER A 138 2.41 -12.67 -10.93
N SER A 139 1.93 -12.07 -9.84
CA SER A 139 0.65 -12.45 -9.21
C SER A 139 -0.52 -12.26 -10.16
N LEU A 140 -0.58 -11.12 -10.86
CA LEU A 140 -1.64 -10.84 -11.83
C LEU A 140 -1.62 -11.85 -13.01
N VAL A 141 -0.46 -12.10 -13.59
CA VAL A 141 -0.29 -13.06 -14.69
C VAL A 141 -0.71 -14.46 -14.26
N PHE A 142 -0.35 -14.88 -13.04
CA PHE A 142 -0.76 -16.18 -12.51
C PHE A 142 -2.28 -16.32 -12.39
N VAL A 143 -2.95 -15.28 -11.84
CA VAL A 143 -4.42 -15.27 -11.74
C VAL A 143 -5.09 -15.25 -13.11
N MET A 144 -4.57 -14.47 -14.07
CA MET A 144 -5.05 -14.44 -15.45
C MET A 144 -4.90 -15.81 -16.13
N ALA A 145 -3.75 -16.45 -15.98
CA ALA A 145 -3.51 -17.78 -16.54
C ALA A 145 -4.48 -18.82 -15.95
N ALA A 146 -4.68 -18.80 -14.63
CA ALA A 146 -5.63 -19.68 -13.96
C ALA A 146 -7.06 -19.47 -14.48
N CYS A 147 -7.52 -18.21 -14.60
CA CYS A 147 -8.84 -17.89 -15.15
C CYS A 147 -8.99 -18.36 -16.61
N THR A 148 -7.95 -18.23 -17.43
CA THR A 148 -7.99 -18.61 -18.85
C THR A 148 -8.00 -20.13 -19.04
N ILE A 149 -7.13 -20.84 -18.33
CA ILE A 149 -7.00 -22.31 -18.45
C ILE A 149 -8.25 -23.01 -17.92
N LEU A 150 -8.78 -22.55 -16.79
CA LEU A 150 -9.89 -23.18 -16.09
C LEU A 150 -11.26 -22.57 -16.43
N ARG A 151 -11.36 -21.76 -17.48
CA ARG A 151 -12.57 -20.99 -17.85
C ARG A 151 -13.85 -21.81 -18.01
N THR A 152 -13.73 -23.10 -18.31
CA THR A 152 -14.88 -24.01 -18.48
C THR A 152 -15.51 -24.48 -17.18
N HIS A 153 -14.81 -24.29 -16.05
CA HIS A 153 -15.30 -24.69 -14.74
C HIS A 153 -16.11 -23.57 -14.08
N LEU A 154 -17.34 -23.87 -13.65
CA LEU A 154 -18.22 -22.90 -12.97
C LEU A 154 -17.56 -22.27 -11.74
N PHE A 155 -16.78 -23.03 -11.02
CA PHE A 155 -15.97 -22.62 -9.87
C PHE A 155 -15.07 -21.40 -10.15
N ILE A 156 -14.56 -21.24 -11.38
CA ILE A 156 -13.73 -20.11 -11.74
C ILE A 156 -14.47 -18.77 -11.64
N TRP A 157 -15.72 -18.75 -12.05
CA TRP A 157 -16.53 -17.53 -12.06
C TRP A 157 -16.92 -17.08 -10.65
N THR A 158 -17.02 -18.00 -9.71
CA THR A 158 -17.42 -17.69 -8.33
C THR A 158 -16.24 -17.35 -7.43
N VAL A 159 -15.06 -17.93 -7.65
CA VAL A 159 -13.89 -17.79 -6.75
C VAL A 159 -12.78 -16.94 -7.37
N PHE A 160 -12.40 -17.23 -8.63
CA PHE A 160 -11.25 -16.57 -9.26
C PHE A 160 -11.58 -15.22 -9.93
N SER A 161 -12.81 -15.04 -10.40
CA SER A 161 -13.21 -13.76 -11.00
C SER A 161 -13.16 -12.59 -9.99
N PRO A 162 -13.70 -12.71 -8.75
CA PRO A 162 -13.49 -11.70 -7.72
C PRO A 162 -12.01 -11.47 -7.41
N LYS A 163 -11.21 -12.53 -7.30
CA LYS A 163 -9.77 -12.42 -7.06
C LYS A 163 -9.05 -11.68 -8.20
N TYR A 164 -9.43 -11.91 -9.44
CA TYR A 164 -8.89 -11.19 -10.59
C TYR A 164 -9.20 -9.69 -10.51
N LEU A 165 -10.44 -9.32 -10.21
CA LEU A 165 -10.84 -7.93 -10.03
C LEU A 165 -10.03 -7.24 -8.91
N TYR A 166 -9.83 -7.93 -7.78
CA TYR A 166 -8.98 -7.43 -6.70
C TYR A 166 -7.51 -7.29 -7.10
N SER A 167 -6.99 -8.24 -7.87
CA SER A 167 -5.62 -8.15 -8.40
C SER A 167 -5.45 -6.94 -9.33
N MET A 168 -6.47 -6.60 -10.11
CA MET A 168 -6.49 -5.38 -10.93
C MET A 168 -6.54 -4.11 -10.06
N ALA A 169 -7.43 -4.07 -9.07
CA ALA A 169 -7.53 -2.95 -8.13
C ALA A 169 -6.21 -2.75 -7.36
N TRP A 170 -5.57 -3.85 -6.94
CA TRP A 170 -4.26 -3.82 -6.29
C TRP A 170 -3.16 -3.29 -7.23
N SER A 171 -3.13 -3.77 -8.48
CA SER A 171 -2.13 -3.35 -9.46
C SER A 171 -2.26 -1.87 -9.84
N LEU A 172 -3.46 -1.39 -10.09
CA LEU A 172 -3.73 -0.02 -10.53
C LEU A 172 -3.80 0.96 -9.35
N GLY A 173 -4.56 0.64 -8.32
CA GLY A 173 -4.78 1.51 -7.17
C GLY A 173 -3.56 1.52 -6.25
N GLN A 174 -3.26 0.38 -5.64
CA GLN A 174 -2.20 0.31 -4.64
C GLN A 174 -0.81 0.40 -5.27
N HIS A 175 -0.52 -0.35 -6.32
CA HIS A 175 0.85 -0.35 -6.86
C HIS A 175 1.13 0.91 -7.69
N LEU A 176 0.37 1.18 -8.75
CA LEU A 176 0.62 2.37 -9.59
C LEU A 176 0.23 3.67 -8.89
N GLY A 177 -0.95 3.74 -8.26
CA GLY A 177 -1.41 4.97 -7.60
C GLY A 177 -0.63 5.28 -6.32
N VAL A 178 -0.52 4.32 -5.41
CA VAL A 178 0.07 4.56 -4.08
C VAL A 178 1.58 4.29 -4.09
N ASN A 179 2.05 3.08 -4.44
CA ASN A 179 3.49 2.80 -4.34
C ASN A 179 4.32 3.63 -5.34
N VAL A 180 3.93 3.68 -6.60
CA VAL A 180 4.65 4.46 -7.62
C VAL A 180 4.32 5.95 -7.49
N GLY A 181 3.06 6.34 -7.45
CA GLY A 181 2.66 7.74 -7.41
C GLY A 181 3.00 8.41 -6.06
N LEU A 182 2.31 8.02 -4.99
CA LEU A 182 2.49 8.62 -3.66
C LEU A 182 3.90 8.33 -3.11
N GLY A 183 4.40 7.09 -3.23
CA GLY A 183 5.72 6.71 -2.75
C GLY A 183 6.85 7.52 -3.41
N SER A 184 6.79 7.73 -4.74
CA SER A 184 7.76 8.56 -5.46
C SER A 184 7.68 10.02 -5.05
N LEU A 185 6.47 10.55 -4.87
CA LEU A 185 6.26 11.93 -4.40
C LEU A 185 6.86 12.12 -3.00
N LEU A 186 6.57 11.22 -2.07
CA LEU A 186 7.10 11.28 -0.71
C LEU A 186 8.63 11.14 -0.68
N TYR A 187 9.17 10.24 -1.49
CA TYR A 187 10.62 10.06 -1.61
C TYR A 187 11.29 11.33 -2.16
N TRP A 188 10.72 11.93 -3.20
CA TRP A 188 11.22 13.18 -3.77
C TRP A 188 11.17 14.33 -2.78
N LEU A 189 10.03 14.53 -2.10
CA LEU A 189 9.91 15.52 -1.03
C LEU A 189 10.93 15.27 0.08
N GLY A 190 11.11 14.02 0.49
CA GLY A 190 12.11 13.66 1.51
C GLY A 190 13.54 13.97 1.11
N THR A 191 13.88 13.88 -0.18
CA THR A 191 15.21 14.25 -0.67
C THR A 191 15.43 15.75 -0.79
N MET A 192 14.36 16.55 -0.98
CA MET A 192 14.43 18.00 -1.04
C MET A 192 14.64 18.65 0.35
N TYR A 193 14.17 18.01 1.41
CA TYR A 193 14.27 18.50 2.80
C TYR A 193 15.45 17.86 3.57
N GLN A 194 16.38 17.24 2.88
CA GLN A 194 17.65 16.77 3.44
C GLN A 194 18.78 17.75 3.16
#